data_47eb5b41bf4947c85cb2b3545951ab95
#
_entry.id   47eb5b41bf4947c85cb2b3545951ab95
#
_cell.length_a   1.000
_cell.length_b   1.000
_cell.length_c   1.000
_cell.angle_alpha   90.00
_cell.angle_beta   90.00
_cell.angle_gamma   90.00
#
_symmetry.space_group_name_H-M   'P 1'
#
loop_
_entity.id
_entity.type
_entity.pdbx_description
1 polymer ?
#
loop_
_entity_poly.entity_id
_entity_poly.type
_entity_poly.pdbx_seq_one_letter_code
_entity_poly.pdbx_strand_id
1 'polypeptide(L)'
;MTKTDTRGGEKTGRRMPRLLRRAALTILPAIAAPLFSQTSPEPTRRELLERDGIIWGTREAWITPFEENIPEDLKIAGLSRFWMEAKINFPRFARVADLDWDRTFIDFLPRVRASTSTYAYYKVLQELAALLQDAHTEVFLPSELKDRMEAEPPLRLELIEGRAFVAVVDPSLRESGLRPGMEILKIDGTPVREYADRVRRPYVGSNTAAHRELTIFCHGLLAGPKDAPVALELRDPSGRISTRTVSRGTASIPKPAPFERRSLPGNVSYVALNTFNDETVLKQFEQALPDLRRSDGIILDVRENEGGSGEIAFNVIGDLTDKDFDTPPWRSREYIATLRAWGTAGGWYEPVPRKWKARPGAAGSVPVVLLTGPRSLSATDVFAEVFKAIGRGRIVGEPTGGGTGDPLSFMLPGGGAARVATSGEGPDGIVGVGVVPDVLVKRTAGDYIAGRDAALAAGIAELRRMIAERHGASWRGLTSPILRPSTTTHD
;
A
#
# COMPACT_ATOMS: atom_id res chain seq x y z
N MET A 1 8.51 -38.59 62.56
CA MET A 1 7.91 -39.79 63.17
C MET A 1 6.91 -40.36 62.22
N THR A 2 7.36 -41.39 61.61
CA THR A 2 6.77 -42.75 61.39
C THR A 2 5.61 -42.77 60.42
N LYS A 3 5.89 -43.21 59.22
CA LYS A 3 5.92 -44.62 58.71
C LYS A 3 4.51 -45.24 58.68
N THR A 4 4.12 -45.62 57.55
CA THR A 4 4.14 -46.92 56.76
C THR A 4 2.69 -47.32 56.56
N ASP A 5 2.24 -48.07 55.63
CA ASP A 5 2.78 -48.89 54.56
C ASP A 5 1.57 -49.55 53.82
N THR A 6 1.74 -49.76 52.58
CA THR A 6 1.47 -50.91 51.71
C THR A 6 0.12 -51.64 51.61
N ARG A 7 -0.08 -52.04 50.37
CA ARG A 7 -0.70 -53.27 49.75
C ARG A 7 -2.16 -53.11 49.39
N GLY A 8 -2.66 -53.45 48.24
CA GLY A 8 -2.22 -54.37 47.18
C GLY A 8 -3.42 -55.22 46.76
N GLY A 9 -3.58 -55.54 45.53
CA GLY A 9 -4.55 -56.55 45.08
C GLY A 9 -5.34 -56.05 43.87
N GLU A 10 -5.02 -56.45 42.77
CA GLU A 10 -5.15 -57.63 41.92
C GLU A 10 -6.40 -57.63 41.04
N LYS A 11 -6.15 -57.55 39.77
CA LYS A 11 -6.74 -58.13 38.57
C LYS A 11 -8.06 -58.87 38.70
N THR A 12 -9.03 -58.51 37.81
CA THR A 12 -9.73 -59.52 37.01
C THR A 12 -10.14 -58.96 35.67
N GLY A 13 -9.62 -59.55 34.63
CA GLY A 13 -9.99 -59.31 33.26
C GLY A 13 -11.33 -59.98 32.91
N ARG A 14 -12.09 -59.35 32.04
CA ARG A 14 -13.12 -60.02 31.29
C ARG A 14 -12.93 -59.74 29.79
N ARG A 15 -12.58 -60.82 29.10
CA ARG A 15 -12.62 -60.94 27.64
C ARG A 15 -14.09 -61.01 27.17
N MET A 16 -14.44 -60.24 26.15
CA MET A 16 -15.61 -60.46 25.36
C MET A 16 -15.26 -61.17 24.04
N PRO A 17 -16.16 -62.06 23.54
CA PRO A 17 -15.87 -62.90 22.38
C PRO A 17 -16.12 -62.19 21.05
N ARG A 18 -15.30 -62.58 20.09
CA ARG A 18 -15.46 -62.26 18.67
C ARG A 18 -16.65 -63.02 18.08
N LEU A 19 -17.63 -62.29 17.50
CA LEU A 19 -18.58 -62.84 16.60
C LEU A 19 -18.35 -62.28 15.18
N LEU A 20 -17.86 -63.16 14.34
CA LEU A 20 -17.78 -63.00 12.88
C LEU A 20 -19.20 -62.97 12.30
N ARG A 21 -19.58 -61.90 11.65
CA ARG A 21 -20.61 -61.93 10.64
C ARG A 21 -20.09 -61.39 9.31
N ARG A 22 -19.96 -62.29 8.35
CA ARG A 22 -19.76 -61.98 6.95
C ARG A 22 -21.03 -61.29 6.45
N ALA A 23 -20.90 -60.06 5.92
CA ALA A 23 -21.92 -59.44 5.10
C ALA A 23 -21.33 -59.19 3.71
N ALA A 24 -22.05 -59.63 2.71
CA ALA A 24 -21.70 -59.64 1.32
C ALA A 24 -21.50 -58.19 0.78
N LEU A 25 -20.43 -58.01 0.05
CA LEU A 25 -20.17 -56.80 -0.72
C LEU A 25 -21.03 -56.83 -1.97
N THR A 26 -22.08 -56.03 -2.00
CA THR A 26 -22.79 -55.67 -3.23
C THR A 26 -22.10 -54.46 -3.84
N ILE A 27 -21.38 -54.67 -4.92
CA ILE A 27 -20.76 -53.60 -5.71
C ILE A 27 -21.87 -52.93 -6.50
N LEU A 28 -22.29 -51.73 -6.10
CA LEU A 28 -23.03 -50.80 -6.93
C LEU A 28 -22.02 -49.95 -7.74
N PRO A 29 -22.24 -49.77 -9.05
CA PRO A 29 -21.37 -48.92 -9.85
C PRO A 29 -21.52 -47.47 -9.38
N ALA A 30 -20.42 -46.86 -8.98
CA ALA A 30 -20.33 -45.45 -8.73
C ALA A 30 -20.58 -44.69 -10.05
N ILE A 31 -21.75 -44.12 -10.19
CA ILE A 31 -22.01 -43.08 -11.18
C ILE A 31 -21.17 -41.88 -10.74
N ALA A 32 -20.08 -41.64 -11.47
CA ALA A 32 -19.30 -40.42 -11.34
C ALA A 32 -20.21 -39.26 -11.79
N ALA A 33 -20.81 -38.58 -10.83
CA ALA A 33 -21.34 -37.25 -11.09
C ALA A 33 -20.18 -36.31 -11.43
N PRO A 34 -20.29 -35.52 -12.50
CA PRO A 34 -19.27 -34.54 -12.78
C PRO A 34 -19.27 -33.54 -11.62
N LEU A 35 -18.14 -33.43 -10.90
CA LEU A 35 -17.83 -32.35 -10.02
C LEU A 35 -17.63 -31.10 -10.91
N PHE A 36 -18.75 -30.51 -11.34
CA PHE A 36 -18.73 -29.11 -11.69
C PHE A 36 -18.47 -28.37 -10.38
N SER A 37 -17.23 -27.97 -10.19
CA SER A 37 -16.86 -26.85 -9.33
C SER A 37 -17.58 -25.63 -9.91
N GLN A 38 -18.84 -25.45 -9.57
CA GLN A 38 -19.46 -24.15 -9.60
C GLN A 38 -18.73 -23.37 -8.51
N THR A 39 -17.70 -22.63 -8.89
CA THR A 39 -17.27 -21.48 -8.14
C THR A 39 -18.47 -20.54 -8.14
N SER A 40 -19.29 -20.64 -7.09
CA SER A 40 -20.29 -19.61 -6.83
C SER A 40 -19.51 -18.28 -6.88
N PRO A 41 -20.01 -17.29 -7.63
CA PRO A 41 -19.37 -15.98 -7.61
C PRO A 41 -19.17 -15.59 -6.15
N GLU A 42 -17.98 -15.10 -5.81
CA GLU A 42 -17.74 -14.61 -4.45
C GLU A 42 -18.87 -13.63 -4.10
N PRO A 43 -19.53 -13.83 -2.97
CA PRO A 43 -20.65 -12.99 -2.60
C PRO A 43 -20.16 -11.54 -2.57
N THR A 44 -20.91 -10.65 -3.17
CA THR A 44 -20.63 -9.22 -3.11
C THR A 44 -20.53 -8.79 -1.64
N ARG A 45 -19.77 -7.71 -1.40
CA ARG A 45 -19.65 -7.13 -0.05
C ARG A 45 -21.02 -6.90 0.60
N ARG A 46 -22.02 -6.53 -0.18
CA ARG A 46 -23.40 -6.35 0.27
C ARG A 46 -24.04 -7.66 0.69
N GLU A 47 -23.91 -8.73 -0.09
CA GLU A 47 -24.45 -10.05 0.23
C GLU A 47 -23.79 -10.67 1.47
N LEU A 48 -22.47 -10.47 1.67
CA LEU A 48 -21.79 -10.86 2.90
C LEU A 48 -22.34 -10.11 4.11
N LEU A 49 -22.58 -8.81 3.97
CA LEU A 49 -23.11 -7.95 5.03
C LEU A 49 -24.58 -8.25 5.35
N GLU A 50 -25.39 -8.68 4.39
CA GLU A 50 -26.78 -9.07 4.56
C GLU A 50 -26.91 -10.47 5.16
N ARG A 51 -25.96 -11.37 4.90
CA ARG A 51 -26.03 -12.79 5.24
C ARG A 51 -25.81 -13.10 6.72
N ASP A 52 -24.97 -12.33 7.43
CA ASP A 52 -24.58 -12.63 8.80
C ASP A 52 -25.36 -11.84 9.87
N GLY A 53 -26.27 -10.93 9.48
CA GLY A 53 -27.05 -10.10 10.41
C GLY A 53 -26.20 -9.15 11.29
N ILE A 54 -24.87 -9.24 11.21
CA ILE A 54 -23.90 -8.37 11.88
C ILE A 54 -23.32 -7.46 10.83
N ILE A 55 -24.03 -6.38 10.51
CA ILE A 55 -23.61 -5.44 9.47
C ILE A 55 -22.80 -4.32 10.11
N TRP A 56 -21.48 -4.50 10.13
CA TRP A 56 -20.56 -3.43 10.47
C TRP A 56 -20.54 -2.43 9.29
N GLY A 57 -21.21 -1.30 9.43
CA GLY A 57 -21.06 -0.21 8.49
C GLY A 57 -22.19 0.13 7.53
N THR A 58 -23.24 -0.68 7.43
CA THR A 58 -24.37 -0.43 6.51
C THR A 58 -25.69 -0.07 7.23
N ARG A 59 -25.68 0.09 8.56
CA ARG A 59 -26.88 0.50 9.29
C ARG A 59 -27.13 1.98 9.05
N GLU A 60 -28.39 2.34 8.79
CA GLU A 60 -28.85 3.71 8.54
C GLU A 60 -28.40 4.70 9.62
N ALA A 61 -28.30 4.28 10.89
CA ALA A 61 -27.81 5.10 11.99
C ALA A 61 -26.38 5.66 11.79
N TRP A 62 -25.55 5.01 10.95
CA TRP A 62 -24.20 5.44 10.62
C TRP A 62 -24.10 6.16 9.28
N ILE A 63 -25.11 6.02 8.43
CA ILE A 63 -25.16 6.64 7.10
C ILE A 63 -26.02 7.90 7.23
N THR A 64 -25.52 8.85 7.99
CA THR A 64 -26.19 10.15 8.11
C THR A 64 -25.70 11.09 7.01
N PRO A 65 -26.59 11.94 6.46
CA PRO A 65 -26.20 12.93 5.45
C PRO A 65 -25.18 13.91 6.01
N PHE A 66 -24.48 14.57 5.09
CA PHE A 66 -23.63 15.69 5.44
C PHE A 66 -24.47 16.87 6.00
N GLU A 67 -23.99 17.44 7.09
CA GLU A 67 -24.43 18.70 7.68
C GLU A 67 -23.19 19.53 8.04
N GLU A 68 -23.28 20.86 8.00
CA GLU A 68 -22.17 21.75 8.34
C GLU A 68 -21.65 21.52 9.76
N ASN A 69 -22.54 21.14 10.67
CA ASN A 69 -22.22 20.80 12.04
C ASN A 69 -23.20 19.72 12.53
N ILE A 70 -22.82 18.46 12.38
CA ILE A 70 -23.63 17.33 12.90
C ILE A 70 -23.80 17.42 14.41
N PRO A 71 -24.90 16.89 14.97
CA PRO A 71 -25.15 16.83 16.40
C PRO A 71 -24.01 16.21 17.21
N GLU A 72 -23.82 16.70 18.44
CA GLU A 72 -22.76 16.22 19.35
C GLU A 72 -22.84 14.70 19.56
N ASP A 73 -24.03 14.16 19.75
CA ASP A 73 -24.24 12.72 19.94
C ASP A 73 -23.72 11.89 18.75
N LEU A 74 -23.89 12.37 17.53
CA LEU A 74 -23.37 11.71 16.34
C LEU A 74 -21.84 11.82 16.27
N LYS A 75 -21.24 12.93 16.70
CA LYS A 75 -19.78 13.07 16.78
C LYS A 75 -19.19 12.10 17.79
N ILE A 76 -19.80 11.96 18.96
CA ILE A 76 -19.39 11.01 20.00
C ILE A 76 -19.57 9.58 19.50
N ALA A 77 -20.68 9.27 18.83
CA ALA A 77 -20.94 7.97 18.26
C ALA A 77 -19.88 7.58 17.21
N GLY A 78 -19.50 8.52 16.31
CA GLY A 78 -18.46 8.28 15.32
C GLY A 78 -17.06 8.09 15.92
N LEU A 79 -16.69 8.88 16.96
CA LEU A 79 -15.47 8.67 17.73
C LEU A 79 -15.46 7.27 18.36
N SER A 80 -16.55 6.88 19.00
CA SER A 80 -16.70 5.58 19.66
C SER A 80 -16.58 4.44 18.68
N ARG A 81 -17.17 4.60 17.49
CA ARG A 81 -17.07 3.62 16.42
C ARG A 81 -15.65 3.44 15.93
N PHE A 82 -14.96 4.54 15.58
CA PHE A 82 -13.58 4.46 15.12
C PHE A 82 -12.67 3.82 16.16
N TRP A 83 -12.80 4.25 17.43
CA TRP A 83 -12.04 3.67 18.54
C TRP A 83 -12.27 2.17 18.70
N MET A 84 -13.54 1.70 18.64
CA MET A 84 -13.90 0.28 18.81
C MET A 84 -13.41 -0.55 17.63
N GLU A 85 -13.62 -0.07 16.39
CA GLU A 85 -13.14 -0.79 15.20
C GLU A 85 -11.62 -0.94 15.22
N ALA A 86 -10.90 0.11 15.59
CA ALA A 86 -9.45 0.03 15.75
C ALA A 86 -9.05 -0.92 16.88
N LYS A 87 -9.70 -0.82 18.05
CA LYS A 87 -9.40 -1.66 19.21
C LYS A 87 -9.51 -3.15 18.94
N ILE A 88 -10.52 -3.55 18.17
CA ILE A 88 -10.79 -4.96 17.88
C ILE A 88 -9.92 -5.44 16.70
N ASN A 89 -9.82 -4.64 15.64
CA ASN A 89 -9.29 -5.10 14.36
C ASN A 89 -7.83 -4.74 14.11
N PHE A 90 -7.32 -3.63 14.68
CA PHE A 90 -5.96 -3.17 14.37
C PHE A 90 -4.90 -4.15 14.88
N PRO A 91 -4.05 -4.72 14.00
CA PRO A 91 -3.16 -5.82 14.36
C PRO A 91 -1.84 -5.37 15.00
N ARG A 92 -1.51 -4.07 14.97
CA ARG A 92 -0.15 -3.59 15.21
C ARG A 92 0.00 -2.69 16.44
N PHE A 93 -0.83 -2.84 17.47
CA PHE A 93 -0.66 -2.05 18.72
C PHE A 93 0.72 -2.18 19.34
N ALA A 94 1.41 -3.31 19.16
CA ALA A 94 2.78 -3.48 19.63
C ALA A 94 3.79 -2.48 19.02
N ARG A 95 3.48 -1.89 17.86
CA ARG A 95 4.34 -0.86 17.24
C ARG A 95 4.13 0.54 17.82
N VAL A 96 3.02 0.72 18.52
CA VAL A 96 2.67 1.95 19.24
C VAL A 96 2.42 1.60 20.71
N ALA A 97 3.32 0.83 21.31
CA ALA A 97 3.16 0.24 22.65
C ALA A 97 2.96 1.28 23.75
N ASP A 98 3.49 2.49 23.58
CA ASP A 98 3.32 3.59 24.54
C ASP A 98 1.95 4.28 24.42
N LEU A 99 1.15 3.92 23.40
CA LEU A 99 -0.18 4.49 23.18
C LEU A 99 -1.22 3.72 24.00
N ASP A 100 -1.69 4.31 25.10
CA ASP A 100 -2.89 3.84 25.80
C ASP A 100 -4.13 4.23 24.96
N TRP A 101 -4.63 3.27 24.17
CA TRP A 101 -5.73 3.50 23.23
C TRP A 101 -7.06 3.83 23.92
N ASP A 102 -7.30 3.26 25.11
CA ASP A 102 -8.51 3.56 25.90
C ASP A 102 -8.42 4.94 26.55
N ARG A 103 -7.26 5.28 27.07
CA ARG A 103 -7.01 6.63 27.60
C ARG A 103 -7.10 7.67 26.49
N THR A 104 -6.54 7.38 25.32
CA THR A 104 -6.62 8.24 24.13
C THR A 104 -8.07 8.54 23.75
N PHE A 105 -8.95 7.53 23.77
CA PHE A 105 -10.38 7.76 23.53
C PHE A 105 -10.98 8.77 24.51
N ILE A 106 -10.70 8.63 25.80
CA ILE A 106 -11.19 9.56 26.84
C ILE A 106 -10.65 10.98 26.60
N ASP A 107 -9.38 11.11 26.23
CA ASP A 107 -8.73 12.41 25.99
C ASP A 107 -9.26 13.10 24.72
N PHE A 108 -9.76 12.34 23.75
CA PHE A 108 -10.36 12.87 22.51
C PHE A 108 -11.83 13.28 22.66
N LEU A 109 -12.56 12.78 23.66
CA LEU A 109 -13.97 13.15 23.90
C LEU A 109 -14.19 14.66 24.03
N PRO A 110 -13.44 15.40 24.88
CA PRO A 110 -13.60 16.86 24.97
C PRO A 110 -13.31 17.58 23.65
N ARG A 111 -12.35 17.09 22.88
CA ARG A 111 -11.96 17.67 21.58
C ARG A 111 -13.08 17.52 20.53
N VAL A 112 -13.70 16.34 20.49
CA VAL A 112 -14.86 16.06 19.64
C VAL A 112 -16.05 16.93 20.02
N ARG A 113 -16.35 17.07 21.32
CA ARG A 113 -17.41 17.96 21.82
C ARG A 113 -17.16 19.42 21.48
N ALA A 114 -15.92 19.88 21.61
CA ALA A 114 -15.55 21.26 21.32
C ALA A 114 -15.52 21.57 19.81
N SER A 115 -15.65 20.58 18.93
CA SER A 115 -15.66 20.81 17.49
C SER A 115 -16.91 21.59 17.05
N THR A 116 -16.71 22.75 16.41
CA THR A 116 -17.78 23.66 16.02
C THR A 116 -18.33 23.42 14.61
N SER A 117 -17.77 22.43 13.91
CA SER A 117 -18.21 22.03 12.57
C SER A 117 -17.90 20.55 12.31
N THR A 118 -18.58 19.98 11.33
CA THR A 118 -18.28 18.61 10.84
C THR A 118 -16.84 18.52 10.31
N TYR A 119 -16.31 19.56 9.68
CA TYR A 119 -14.90 19.60 9.27
C TYR A 119 -13.96 19.49 10.47
N ALA A 120 -14.14 20.31 11.49
CA ALA A 120 -13.31 20.27 12.69
C ALA A 120 -13.39 18.90 13.40
N TYR A 121 -14.58 18.30 13.46
CA TYR A 121 -14.78 16.96 13.99
C TYR A 121 -13.96 15.92 13.22
N TYR A 122 -14.04 15.91 11.90
CA TYR A 122 -13.26 14.97 11.08
C TYR A 122 -11.75 15.17 11.20
N LYS A 123 -11.29 16.43 11.35
CA LYS A 123 -9.87 16.70 11.63
C LYS A 123 -9.41 16.09 12.96
N VAL A 124 -10.25 16.11 14.00
CA VAL A 124 -9.95 15.43 15.27
C VAL A 124 -9.85 13.91 15.07
N LEU A 125 -10.74 13.30 14.26
CA LEU A 125 -10.65 11.87 13.97
C LEU A 125 -9.44 11.51 13.12
N GLN A 126 -9.02 12.37 12.17
CA GLN A 126 -7.80 12.16 11.39
C GLN A 126 -6.55 12.17 12.28
N GLU A 127 -6.48 13.07 13.26
CA GLU A 127 -5.40 13.05 14.25
C GLU A 127 -5.39 11.76 15.07
N LEU A 128 -6.56 11.30 15.51
CA LEU A 128 -6.70 10.05 16.25
C LEU A 128 -6.19 8.86 15.43
N ALA A 129 -6.58 8.78 14.15
CA ALA A 129 -6.14 7.72 13.26
C ALA A 129 -4.61 7.74 13.05
N ALA A 130 -4.02 8.93 12.90
CA ALA A 130 -2.59 9.10 12.68
C ALA A 130 -1.72 8.60 13.87
N LEU A 131 -2.27 8.56 15.09
CA LEU A 131 -1.57 8.02 16.26
C LEU A 131 -1.24 6.53 16.13
N LEU A 132 -2.01 5.79 15.32
CA LEU A 132 -1.76 4.36 15.06
C LEU A 132 -0.58 4.12 14.10
N GLN A 133 -0.01 5.17 13.50
CA GLN A 133 1.17 5.14 12.64
C GLN A 133 1.06 4.07 11.54
N ASP A 134 -0.07 4.03 10.85
CA ASP A 134 -0.37 3.02 9.85
C ASP A 134 -0.95 3.66 8.57
N ALA A 135 -0.46 3.23 7.40
CA ALA A 135 -0.86 3.78 6.11
C ALA A 135 -2.24 3.28 5.63
N HIS A 136 -2.79 2.25 6.27
CA HIS A 136 -4.10 1.68 5.95
C HIS A 136 -5.15 2.00 7.02
N THR A 137 -4.81 2.87 7.99
CA THR A 137 -5.71 3.32 9.05
C THR A 137 -5.91 4.82 8.92
N GLU A 138 -7.06 5.22 8.36
CA GLU A 138 -7.33 6.61 7.95
C GLU A 138 -8.79 6.98 8.13
N VAL A 139 -9.04 8.28 8.22
CA VAL A 139 -10.37 8.88 8.24
C VAL A 139 -10.52 9.80 7.03
N PHE A 140 -11.56 9.58 6.25
CA PHE A 140 -11.88 10.31 5.02
C PHE A 140 -13.00 11.31 5.27
N LEU A 141 -12.78 12.54 4.86
CA LEU A 141 -13.81 13.58 4.86
C LEU A 141 -15.00 13.20 3.98
N PRO A 142 -16.21 13.70 4.28
CA PRO A 142 -17.28 13.78 3.30
C PRO A 142 -16.81 14.46 2.00
N SER A 143 -17.33 14.01 0.86
CA SER A 143 -16.96 14.58 -0.46
C SER A 143 -17.14 16.09 -0.50
N GLU A 144 -18.24 16.58 0.06
CA GLU A 144 -18.58 18.01 0.12
C GLU A 144 -17.53 18.84 0.85
N LEU A 145 -16.97 18.29 1.93
CA LEU A 145 -15.90 18.95 2.69
C LEU A 145 -14.56 18.84 1.99
N LYS A 146 -14.26 17.67 1.41
CA LYS A 146 -13.00 17.46 0.70
C LYS A 146 -12.86 18.47 -0.44
N ASP A 147 -13.87 18.58 -1.29
CA ASP A 147 -13.85 19.47 -2.45
C ASP A 147 -13.79 20.95 -2.06
N ARG A 148 -14.38 21.31 -0.91
CA ARG A 148 -14.47 22.69 -0.45
C ARG A 148 -13.31 23.12 0.43
N MET A 149 -12.79 22.22 1.29
CA MET A 149 -11.84 22.55 2.34
C MET A 149 -10.43 21.97 2.13
N GLU A 150 -10.29 21.01 1.23
CA GLU A 150 -9.00 20.36 0.91
C GLU A 150 -8.73 20.38 -0.61
N ALA A 151 -9.12 21.47 -1.29
CA ALA A 151 -8.76 21.69 -2.68
C ALA A 151 -7.25 21.99 -2.80
N GLU A 152 -6.64 21.53 -3.88
CA GLU A 152 -5.22 21.74 -4.15
C GLU A 152 -5.00 22.55 -5.42
N PRO A 153 -3.89 23.30 -5.55
CA PRO A 153 -3.46 23.82 -6.83
C PRO A 153 -3.19 22.64 -7.79
N PRO A 154 -3.45 22.79 -9.11
CA PRO A 154 -3.23 21.72 -10.07
C PRO A 154 -1.74 21.53 -10.39
N LEU A 155 -0.99 21.07 -9.40
CA LEU A 155 0.42 20.71 -9.48
C LEU A 155 0.72 19.49 -8.60
N ARG A 156 1.76 18.73 -8.93
CA ARG A 156 2.25 17.61 -8.13
C ARG A 156 3.61 17.93 -7.56
N LEU A 157 3.84 17.53 -6.31
CA LEU A 157 5.10 17.69 -5.62
C LEU A 157 5.86 16.36 -5.54
N GLU A 158 7.19 16.46 -5.43
CA GLU A 158 8.11 15.38 -5.13
C GLU A 158 8.97 15.73 -3.92
N LEU A 159 9.21 14.75 -3.07
CA LEU A 159 10.15 14.86 -1.96
C LEU A 159 11.46 14.17 -2.33
N ILE A 160 12.56 14.94 -2.37
CA ILE A 160 13.88 14.42 -2.72
C ILE A 160 14.89 15.02 -1.75
N GLU A 161 15.68 14.18 -1.09
CA GLU A 161 16.64 14.59 -0.04
C GLU A 161 16.01 15.49 1.02
N GLY A 162 14.72 15.24 1.35
CA GLY A 162 13.97 16.04 2.31
C GLY A 162 13.58 17.44 1.84
N ARG A 163 13.70 17.73 0.56
CA ARG A 163 13.34 18.99 -0.11
C ARG A 163 12.11 18.77 -0.99
N ALA A 164 11.18 19.71 -0.98
CA ALA A 164 9.96 19.66 -1.77
C ALA A 164 10.17 20.32 -3.13
N PHE A 165 9.96 19.58 -4.21
CA PHE A 165 10.09 20.07 -5.58
C PHE A 165 8.74 20.05 -6.30
N VAL A 166 8.51 21.00 -7.16
CA VAL A 166 7.43 20.97 -8.14
C VAL A 166 7.78 19.91 -9.19
N ALA A 167 6.93 18.90 -9.32
CA ALA A 167 7.16 17.78 -10.24
C ALA A 167 6.34 17.90 -11.53
N VAL A 168 5.06 18.19 -11.40
CA VAL A 168 4.16 18.37 -12.53
C VAL A 168 3.38 19.66 -12.34
N VAL A 169 3.18 20.40 -13.42
CA VAL A 169 2.40 21.64 -13.44
C VAL A 169 1.36 21.52 -14.53
N ASP A 170 0.09 21.67 -14.17
CA ASP A 170 -0.98 21.68 -15.14
C ASP A 170 -0.83 22.87 -16.13
N PRO A 171 -1.20 22.71 -17.40
CA PRO A 171 -1.15 23.79 -18.37
C PRO A 171 -1.87 25.08 -17.96
N SER A 172 -2.91 25.00 -17.12
CA SER A 172 -3.63 26.18 -16.60
C SER A 172 -2.75 27.08 -15.71
N LEU A 173 -1.65 26.55 -15.15
CA LEU A 173 -0.69 27.32 -14.34
C LEU A 173 0.52 27.84 -15.14
N ARG A 174 0.55 27.71 -16.48
CA ARG A 174 1.71 28.13 -17.30
C ARG A 174 2.07 29.59 -17.09
N GLU A 175 1.08 30.46 -16.99
CA GLU A 175 1.28 31.92 -16.80
C GLU A 175 1.77 32.27 -15.40
N SER A 176 1.58 31.40 -14.41
CA SER A 176 2.13 31.61 -13.06
C SER A 176 3.66 31.61 -13.02
N GLY A 177 4.31 31.11 -14.07
CA GLY A 177 5.76 30.94 -14.13
C GLY A 177 6.28 29.72 -13.36
N LEU A 178 5.40 28.86 -12.84
CA LEU A 178 5.79 27.56 -12.24
C LEU A 178 6.37 26.63 -13.29
N ARG A 179 7.40 25.89 -12.91
CA ARG A 179 8.06 24.87 -13.75
C ARG A 179 8.47 23.66 -12.90
N PRO A 180 8.47 22.45 -13.48
CA PRO A 180 9.11 21.30 -12.85
C PRO A 180 10.57 21.59 -12.50
N GLY A 181 11.05 21.02 -11.40
CA GLY A 181 12.40 21.22 -10.88
C GLY A 181 12.57 22.43 -9.96
N MET A 182 11.57 23.28 -9.80
CA MET A 182 11.59 24.35 -8.80
C MET A 182 11.41 23.75 -7.38
N GLU A 183 12.26 24.19 -6.44
CA GLU A 183 12.16 23.82 -5.02
C GLU A 183 11.27 24.79 -4.26
N ILE A 184 10.37 24.28 -3.43
CA ILE A 184 9.55 25.09 -2.51
C ILE A 184 10.34 25.35 -1.25
N LEU A 185 10.60 26.62 -0.95
CA LEU A 185 11.29 27.07 0.26
C LEU A 185 10.31 27.44 1.37
N LYS A 186 9.24 28.17 1.01
CA LYS A 186 8.19 28.61 1.95
C LYS A 186 6.81 28.49 1.32
N ILE A 187 5.82 28.30 2.17
CA ILE A 187 4.39 28.33 1.87
C ILE A 187 3.75 29.39 2.76
N ASP A 188 3.08 30.38 2.18
CA ASP A 188 2.48 31.52 2.88
C ASP A 188 3.44 32.17 3.90
N GLY A 189 4.71 32.36 3.48
CA GLY A 189 5.77 32.96 4.28
C GLY A 189 6.43 32.05 5.33
N THR A 190 5.84 30.85 5.61
CA THR A 190 6.36 29.88 6.56
C THR A 190 7.31 28.89 5.87
N PRO A 191 8.50 28.58 6.43
CA PRO A 191 9.39 27.53 5.90
C PRO A 191 8.63 26.23 5.64
N VAL A 192 8.89 25.57 4.49
CA VAL A 192 8.05 24.46 4.01
C VAL A 192 7.95 23.30 5.01
N ARG A 193 9.02 23.01 5.77
CA ARG A 193 8.97 21.97 6.81
C ARG A 193 8.10 22.36 7.98
N GLU A 194 8.28 23.56 8.51
CA GLU A 194 7.47 24.07 9.60
C GLU A 194 5.98 24.11 9.21
N TYR A 195 5.71 24.53 7.98
CA TYR A 195 4.35 24.50 7.42
C TYR A 195 3.81 23.08 7.39
N ALA A 196 4.55 22.12 6.85
CA ALA A 196 4.18 20.72 6.78
C ALA A 196 3.94 20.09 8.16
N ASP A 197 4.80 20.40 9.14
CA ASP A 197 4.71 19.90 10.51
C ASP A 197 3.44 20.41 11.22
N ARG A 198 3.01 21.63 10.92
CA ARG A 198 1.80 22.22 11.48
C ARG A 198 0.52 21.77 10.79
N VAL A 199 0.50 21.76 9.46
CA VAL A 199 -0.75 21.60 8.71
C VAL A 199 -1.00 20.19 8.19
N ARG A 200 0.01 19.34 8.13
CA ARG A 200 -0.12 18.02 7.51
C ARG A 200 0.30 16.87 8.41
N ARG A 201 1.44 16.95 9.05
CA ARG A 201 2.01 15.87 9.89
C ARG A 201 1.07 15.32 10.96
N PRO A 202 0.24 16.13 11.66
CA PRO A 202 -0.68 15.62 12.67
C PRO A 202 -1.73 14.64 12.13
N TYR A 203 -2.01 14.68 10.83
CA TYR A 203 -3.08 13.93 10.17
C TYR A 203 -2.59 12.74 9.33
N VAL A 204 -1.27 12.47 9.33
CA VAL A 204 -0.67 11.43 8.49
C VAL A 204 -0.09 10.32 9.34
N GLY A 205 -0.73 9.15 9.30
CA GLY A 205 -0.18 7.87 9.75
C GLY A 205 0.63 7.20 8.63
N SER A 206 1.65 6.45 8.98
CA SER A 206 2.38 5.57 8.05
C SER A 206 3.24 4.57 8.80
N ASN A 207 3.55 3.46 8.16
CA ASN A 207 4.32 2.38 8.76
C ASN A 207 5.84 2.65 8.73
N THR A 208 6.33 3.45 7.77
CA THR A 208 7.74 3.84 7.66
C THR A 208 7.91 5.35 7.66
N ALA A 209 9.05 5.83 8.15
CA ALA A 209 9.39 7.26 8.14
C ALA A 209 9.48 7.80 6.70
N ALA A 210 10.06 7.02 5.77
CA ALA A 210 10.21 7.43 4.37
C ALA A 210 8.86 7.64 3.68
N HIS A 211 7.94 6.68 3.81
CA HIS A 211 6.59 6.79 3.25
C HIS A 211 5.79 7.90 3.94
N ARG A 212 5.95 8.08 5.26
CA ARG A 212 5.29 9.18 5.99
C ARG A 212 5.71 10.55 5.46
N GLU A 213 7.01 10.79 5.33
CA GLU A 213 7.53 12.04 4.78
C GLU A 213 7.04 12.27 3.35
N LEU A 214 7.09 11.24 2.50
CA LEU A 214 6.54 11.31 1.15
C LEU A 214 5.06 11.70 1.17
N THR A 215 4.24 11.07 1.98
CA THR A 215 2.80 11.36 2.09
C THR A 215 2.56 12.80 2.57
N ILE A 216 3.31 13.27 3.57
CA ILE A 216 3.19 14.64 4.09
C ILE A 216 3.48 15.68 3.00
N PHE A 217 4.53 15.48 2.20
CA PHE A 217 4.99 16.48 1.24
C PHE A 217 4.37 16.35 -0.14
N CYS A 218 3.98 15.15 -0.57
CA CYS A 218 3.48 14.90 -1.92
C CYS A 218 1.96 14.78 -2.01
N HIS A 219 1.26 14.61 -0.88
CA HIS A 219 -0.19 14.45 -0.86
C HIS A 219 -0.83 15.43 0.13
N GLY A 220 -1.51 16.45 -0.39
CA GLY A 220 -2.28 17.41 0.41
C GLY A 220 -1.46 18.47 1.14
N LEU A 221 -0.16 18.67 0.86
CA LEU A 221 0.62 19.73 1.49
C LEU A 221 0.07 21.12 1.20
N LEU A 222 -0.41 21.33 -0.02
CA LEU A 222 -0.95 22.61 -0.47
C LEU A 222 -2.48 22.68 -0.35
N ALA A 223 -3.11 21.66 0.23
CA ALA A 223 -4.55 21.61 0.40
C ALA A 223 -5.07 22.74 1.30
N GLY A 224 -6.27 23.23 0.98
CA GLY A 224 -6.93 24.28 1.73
C GLY A 224 -8.29 24.64 1.12
N PRO A 225 -8.92 25.73 1.60
CA PRO A 225 -10.20 26.15 1.07
C PRO A 225 -10.14 26.40 -0.45
N LYS A 226 -11.15 25.89 -1.15
CA LYS A 226 -11.30 26.07 -2.60
C LYS A 226 -11.24 27.56 -2.96
N ASP A 227 -10.63 27.85 -4.07
CA ASP A 227 -10.42 29.20 -4.64
C ASP A 227 -9.50 30.09 -3.77
N ALA A 228 -9.10 29.67 -2.58
CA ALA A 228 -8.14 30.42 -1.78
C ALA A 228 -6.73 30.35 -2.40
N PRO A 229 -6.05 31.50 -2.49
CA PRO A 229 -4.68 31.53 -2.99
C PRO A 229 -3.71 30.90 -2.00
N VAL A 230 -2.58 30.40 -2.51
CA VAL A 230 -1.43 29.99 -1.73
C VAL A 230 -0.16 30.61 -2.34
N ALA A 231 0.66 31.25 -1.52
CA ALA A 231 1.90 31.87 -1.94
C ALA A 231 3.08 30.90 -1.74
N LEU A 232 3.84 30.65 -2.80
CA LEU A 232 4.99 29.75 -2.82
C LEU A 232 6.26 30.55 -3.05
N GLU A 233 7.18 30.58 -2.09
CA GLU A 233 8.56 31.04 -2.30
C GLU A 233 9.36 29.88 -2.88
N LEU A 234 9.91 30.06 -4.06
CA LEU A 234 10.52 29.02 -4.87
C LEU A 234 11.95 29.36 -5.23
N ARG A 235 12.81 28.33 -5.29
CA ARG A 235 14.15 28.41 -5.89
C ARG A 235 14.12 27.65 -7.23
N ASP A 236 14.47 28.34 -8.30
CA ASP A 236 14.60 27.69 -9.61
C ASP A 236 15.96 26.94 -9.75
N PRO A 237 16.13 26.11 -10.80
CA PRO A 237 17.39 25.39 -11.03
C PRO A 237 18.63 26.27 -11.18
N SER A 238 18.48 27.56 -11.51
CA SER A 238 19.58 28.53 -11.57
C SER A 238 19.95 29.13 -10.20
N GLY A 239 19.16 28.79 -9.14
CA GLY A 239 19.33 29.33 -7.80
C GLY A 239 18.55 30.62 -7.52
N ARG A 240 17.83 31.18 -8.50
CA ARG A 240 17.05 32.42 -8.33
C ARG A 240 15.80 32.14 -7.49
N ILE A 241 15.58 32.99 -6.50
CA ILE A 241 14.41 32.94 -5.63
C ILE A 241 13.32 33.86 -6.17
N SER A 242 12.07 33.37 -6.15
CA SER A 242 10.91 34.15 -6.56
C SER A 242 9.63 33.63 -5.86
N THR A 243 8.68 34.52 -5.65
CA THR A 243 7.36 34.15 -5.10
C THR A 243 6.34 34.01 -6.23
N ARG A 244 5.49 32.97 -6.15
CA ARG A 244 4.35 32.74 -7.03
C ARG A 244 3.13 32.50 -6.19
N THR A 245 2.01 33.06 -6.62
CA THR A 245 0.70 32.81 -6.00
C THR A 245 -0.13 31.98 -6.97
N VAL A 246 -0.72 30.91 -6.49
CA VAL A 246 -1.61 30.04 -7.25
C VAL A 246 -2.90 29.78 -6.47
N SER A 247 -4.00 29.59 -7.18
CA SER A 247 -5.29 29.29 -6.54
C SER A 247 -5.46 27.79 -6.37
N ARG A 248 -6.09 27.40 -5.28
CA ARG A 248 -6.57 26.05 -5.06
C ARG A 248 -7.82 25.80 -5.88
N GLY A 249 -7.93 24.63 -6.52
CA GLY A 249 -9.06 24.29 -7.38
C GLY A 249 -9.39 22.82 -7.32
N THR A 250 -10.40 22.41 -8.07
CA THR A 250 -10.81 21.01 -8.19
C THR A 250 -10.16 20.28 -9.37
N ALA A 251 -9.36 20.99 -10.18
CA ALA A 251 -8.63 20.38 -11.28
C ALA A 251 -7.55 19.44 -10.72
N SER A 252 -7.58 18.18 -11.13
CA SER A 252 -6.58 17.19 -10.75
C SER A 252 -5.56 17.02 -11.86
N ILE A 253 -4.31 16.84 -11.47
CA ILE A 253 -3.26 16.41 -12.40
C ILE A 253 -3.54 14.95 -12.80
N PRO A 254 -3.52 14.63 -14.10
CA PRO A 254 -3.65 13.26 -14.55
C PRO A 254 -2.63 12.34 -13.86
N LYS A 255 -3.11 11.22 -13.35
CA LYS A 255 -2.22 10.15 -12.86
C LYS A 255 -1.46 9.54 -14.03
N PRO A 256 -0.27 8.95 -13.79
CA PRO A 256 0.39 8.13 -14.79
C PRO A 256 -0.58 7.06 -15.35
N ALA A 257 -0.43 6.70 -16.62
CA ALA A 257 -1.23 5.63 -17.19
C ALA A 257 -1.05 4.34 -16.35
N PRO A 258 -2.10 3.56 -16.10
CA PRO A 258 -2.03 2.35 -15.28
C PRO A 258 -0.92 1.39 -15.73
N PHE A 259 -0.72 1.28 -17.04
CA PHE A 259 0.30 0.46 -17.68
C PHE A 259 1.02 1.28 -18.76
N GLU A 260 2.35 1.20 -18.78
CA GLU A 260 3.17 1.79 -19.83
C GLU A 260 4.21 0.78 -20.31
N ARG A 261 4.48 0.75 -21.61
CA ARG A 261 5.51 -0.07 -22.20
C ARG A 261 6.30 0.70 -23.26
N ARG A 262 7.62 0.50 -23.25
CA ARG A 262 8.51 1.02 -24.29
C ARG A 262 9.73 0.11 -24.47
N SER A 263 10.33 0.17 -25.64
CA SER A 263 11.59 -0.50 -25.91
C SER A 263 12.77 0.39 -25.52
N LEU A 264 13.79 -0.22 -24.93
CA LEU A 264 15.08 0.40 -24.63
C LEU A 264 16.16 -0.20 -25.53
N PRO A 265 17.32 0.49 -25.72
CA PRO A 265 18.43 -0.04 -26.49
C PRO A 265 18.92 -1.40 -25.99
N GLY A 266 19.26 -2.31 -26.92
CA GLY A 266 19.75 -3.65 -26.60
C GLY A 266 18.62 -4.66 -26.37
N ASN A 267 17.53 -4.56 -27.13
CA ASN A 267 16.36 -5.44 -27.05
C ASN A 267 15.80 -5.61 -25.64
N VAL A 268 15.80 -4.52 -24.85
CA VAL A 268 15.28 -4.50 -23.49
C VAL A 268 13.86 -3.90 -23.49
N SER A 269 12.93 -4.58 -22.84
CA SER A 269 11.59 -4.06 -22.59
C SER A 269 11.55 -3.30 -21.25
N TYR A 270 11.02 -2.07 -21.29
CA TYR A 270 10.62 -1.34 -20.07
C TYR A 270 9.12 -1.42 -19.93
N VAL A 271 8.66 -1.80 -18.76
CA VAL A 271 7.23 -1.89 -18.39
C VAL A 271 7.03 -1.19 -17.05
N ALA A 272 6.16 -0.19 -17.02
CA ALA A 272 5.70 0.41 -15.77
C ALA A 272 4.29 -0.11 -15.44
N LEU A 273 4.12 -0.56 -14.21
CA LEU A 273 2.85 -0.95 -13.60
C LEU A 273 2.55 0.10 -12.52
N ASN A 274 1.77 1.12 -12.84
CA ASN A 274 1.59 2.28 -11.98
C ASN A 274 0.44 2.13 -10.97
N THR A 275 -0.31 1.03 -11.02
CA THR A 275 -1.36 0.67 -10.06
C THR A 275 -1.72 -0.80 -10.16
N PHE A 276 -2.24 -1.37 -9.07
CA PHE A 276 -2.95 -2.66 -9.07
C PHE A 276 -4.46 -2.49 -8.77
N ASN A 277 -4.99 -1.26 -8.85
CA ASN A 277 -6.41 -0.98 -8.68
C ASN A 277 -7.21 -1.07 -10.00
N ASP A 278 -6.55 -1.36 -11.11
CA ASP A 278 -7.17 -1.40 -12.45
C ASP A 278 -6.86 -2.75 -13.11
N GLU A 279 -7.90 -3.53 -13.36
CA GLU A 279 -7.78 -4.83 -14.02
C GLU A 279 -7.22 -4.76 -15.45
N THR A 280 -7.28 -3.59 -16.08
CA THR A 280 -6.69 -3.39 -17.42
C THR A 280 -5.18 -3.57 -17.41
N VAL A 281 -4.52 -3.34 -16.27
CA VAL A 281 -3.07 -3.57 -16.09
C VAL A 281 -2.71 -5.02 -16.37
N LEU A 282 -3.43 -5.97 -15.77
CA LEU A 282 -3.19 -7.39 -16.00
C LEU A 282 -3.41 -7.76 -17.46
N LYS A 283 -4.51 -7.33 -18.06
CA LYS A 283 -4.83 -7.58 -19.47
C LYS A 283 -3.74 -7.05 -20.41
N GLN A 284 -3.27 -5.81 -20.18
CA GLN A 284 -2.22 -5.18 -20.98
C GLN A 284 -0.86 -5.87 -20.78
N PHE A 285 -0.57 -6.33 -19.55
CA PHE A 285 0.63 -7.10 -19.27
C PHE A 285 0.62 -8.44 -20.01
N GLU A 286 -0.49 -9.18 -19.94
CA GLU A 286 -0.70 -10.44 -20.67
C GLU A 286 -0.55 -10.26 -22.21
N GLN A 287 -1.12 -9.19 -22.75
CA GLN A 287 -0.97 -8.84 -24.17
C GLN A 287 0.50 -8.54 -24.55
N ALA A 288 1.28 -8.02 -23.61
CA ALA A 288 2.68 -7.73 -23.83
C ALA A 288 3.59 -8.97 -23.72
N LEU A 289 3.16 -10.07 -23.08
CA LEU A 289 3.97 -11.27 -22.83
C LEU A 289 4.69 -11.83 -24.06
N PRO A 290 4.06 -11.94 -25.27
CA PRO A 290 4.77 -12.43 -26.45
C PRO A 290 6.01 -11.59 -26.79
N ASP A 291 5.97 -10.28 -26.60
CA ASP A 291 7.11 -9.39 -26.83
C ASP A 291 8.12 -9.46 -25.68
N LEU A 292 7.64 -9.49 -24.44
CA LEU A 292 8.49 -9.63 -23.26
C LEU A 292 9.35 -10.89 -23.31
N ARG A 293 8.77 -12.01 -23.78
CA ARG A 293 9.52 -13.28 -23.99
C ARG A 293 10.60 -13.21 -25.05
N ARG A 294 10.46 -12.30 -26.03
CA ARG A 294 11.46 -12.07 -27.08
C ARG A 294 12.52 -11.05 -26.71
N SER A 295 12.35 -10.37 -25.58
CA SER A 295 13.32 -9.40 -25.09
C SER A 295 14.53 -10.10 -24.46
N ASP A 296 15.70 -9.50 -24.55
CA ASP A 296 16.89 -9.97 -23.86
C ASP A 296 16.81 -9.74 -22.35
N GLY A 297 16.00 -8.77 -21.93
CA GLY A 297 15.70 -8.49 -20.53
C GLY A 297 14.54 -7.52 -20.34
N ILE A 298 14.03 -7.46 -19.11
CA ILE A 298 12.87 -6.63 -18.71
C ILE A 298 13.28 -5.73 -17.56
N ILE A 299 13.02 -4.43 -17.69
CA ILE A 299 12.93 -3.49 -16.58
C ILE A 299 11.44 -3.37 -16.20
N LEU A 300 11.10 -3.79 -15.01
CA LEU A 300 9.75 -3.67 -14.45
C LEU A 300 9.74 -2.55 -13.42
N ASP A 301 8.95 -1.50 -13.64
CA ASP A 301 8.93 -0.32 -12.80
C ASP A 301 7.61 -0.25 -12.02
N VAL A 302 7.70 -0.31 -10.68
CA VAL A 302 6.56 -0.19 -9.76
C VAL A 302 6.73 0.98 -8.80
N ARG A 303 7.61 1.94 -9.12
CA ARG A 303 7.92 3.07 -8.23
C ARG A 303 6.74 4.01 -7.97
N GLU A 304 5.78 4.10 -8.88
CA GLU A 304 4.57 4.93 -8.76
C GLU A 304 3.33 4.10 -8.34
N ASN A 305 3.50 2.81 -8.02
CA ASN A 305 2.41 1.90 -7.72
C ASN A 305 2.11 1.84 -6.21
N GLU A 306 1.04 2.51 -5.79
CA GLU A 306 0.60 2.54 -4.38
C GLU A 306 -0.26 1.31 -3.99
N GLY A 307 -0.26 0.25 -4.82
CA GLY A 307 -0.94 -1.01 -4.52
C GLY A 307 -2.28 -1.18 -5.21
N GLY A 308 -3.16 -1.94 -4.57
CA GLY A 308 -4.48 -2.34 -5.06
C GLY A 308 -4.76 -3.81 -4.81
N SER A 309 -5.15 -4.55 -5.85
CA SER A 309 -5.47 -5.98 -5.78
C SER A 309 -4.21 -6.84 -5.69
N GLY A 310 -4.10 -7.61 -4.61
CA GLY A 310 -3.08 -8.65 -4.48
C GLY A 310 -3.20 -9.73 -5.56
N GLU A 311 -4.41 -10.00 -6.04
CA GLU A 311 -4.64 -10.97 -7.10
C GLU A 311 -4.02 -10.53 -8.43
N ILE A 312 -4.16 -9.25 -8.79
CA ILE A 312 -3.48 -8.70 -9.98
C ILE A 312 -1.96 -8.82 -9.81
N ALA A 313 -1.43 -8.45 -8.64
CA ALA A 313 -0.01 -8.54 -8.33
C ALA A 313 0.52 -9.98 -8.47
N PHE A 314 -0.16 -10.98 -7.90
CA PHE A 314 0.24 -12.38 -7.98
C PHE A 314 0.11 -12.96 -9.40
N ASN A 315 -0.91 -12.56 -10.16
CA ASN A 315 -1.05 -12.98 -11.56
C ASN A 315 0.11 -12.45 -12.42
N VAL A 316 0.52 -11.19 -12.24
CA VAL A 316 1.71 -10.65 -12.92
C VAL A 316 2.98 -11.42 -12.53
N ILE A 317 3.15 -11.81 -11.25
CA ILE A 317 4.26 -12.68 -10.86
C ILE A 317 4.15 -14.03 -11.54
N GLY A 318 2.96 -14.64 -11.61
CA GLY A 318 2.71 -15.89 -12.30
C GLY A 318 3.07 -15.84 -13.78
N ASP A 319 2.90 -14.69 -14.43
CA ASP A 319 3.32 -14.44 -15.82
C ASP A 319 4.85 -14.23 -15.98
N LEU A 320 5.54 -14.01 -14.87
CA LEU A 320 7.00 -13.79 -14.86
C LEU A 320 7.80 -15.01 -14.39
N THR A 321 7.18 -16.08 -13.89
CA THR A 321 7.88 -17.24 -13.33
C THR A 321 7.41 -18.54 -13.95
N ASP A 322 8.32 -19.53 -14.02
CA ASP A 322 8.02 -20.90 -14.48
C ASP A 322 7.64 -21.84 -13.34
N LYS A 323 7.67 -21.35 -12.09
CA LYS A 323 7.44 -22.16 -10.89
C LYS A 323 6.31 -21.59 -10.07
N ASP A 324 5.47 -22.49 -9.53
CA ASP A 324 4.50 -22.14 -8.51
C ASP A 324 5.19 -21.50 -7.31
N PHE A 325 4.50 -20.60 -6.63
CA PHE A 325 5.02 -19.93 -5.43
C PHE A 325 3.94 -19.83 -4.35
N ASP A 326 4.37 -19.60 -3.12
CA ASP A 326 3.46 -19.38 -2.02
C ASP A 326 3.26 -17.88 -1.79
N THR A 327 2.02 -17.46 -1.45
CA THR A 327 1.77 -16.10 -0.99
C THR A 327 2.45 -15.87 0.35
N PRO A 328 2.85 -14.65 0.69
CA PRO A 328 3.40 -14.37 2.01
C PRO A 328 2.44 -14.77 3.13
N PRO A 329 2.94 -15.18 4.29
CA PRO A 329 2.11 -15.42 5.45
C PRO A 329 1.52 -14.10 5.95
N TRP A 330 0.28 -14.16 6.41
CA TRP A 330 -0.38 -13.03 7.06
C TRP A 330 -1.17 -13.51 8.27
N ARG A 331 -1.51 -12.61 9.17
CA ARG A 331 -2.34 -12.91 10.34
C ARG A 331 -3.32 -11.79 10.62
N SER A 332 -4.44 -12.13 11.21
CA SER A 332 -5.43 -11.20 11.71
C SER A 332 -5.74 -11.46 13.19
N ARG A 333 -6.24 -10.44 13.89
CA ARG A 333 -6.62 -10.64 15.29
C ARG A 333 -7.82 -11.58 15.36
N GLU A 334 -7.71 -12.58 16.24
CA GLU A 334 -8.81 -13.49 16.53
C GLU A 334 -9.52 -13.03 17.83
N TYR A 335 -10.80 -12.79 17.74
CA TYR A 335 -11.63 -12.39 18.87
C TYR A 335 -12.67 -13.46 19.15
N ILE A 336 -12.51 -14.20 20.25
CA ILE A 336 -13.47 -15.18 20.74
C ILE A 336 -14.01 -14.68 22.10
N ALA A 337 -15.26 -14.21 22.11
CA ALA A 337 -15.87 -13.57 23.29
C ALA A 337 -15.82 -14.45 24.54
N THR A 338 -16.05 -15.76 24.40
CA THR A 338 -16.02 -16.71 25.52
C THR A 338 -14.63 -16.86 26.13
N LEU A 339 -13.58 -16.92 25.30
CA LEU A 339 -12.20 -16.97 25.82
C LEU A 339 -11.85 -15.69 26.58
N ARG A 340 -12.29 -14.52 26.07
CA ARG A 340 -12.13 -13.27 26.79
C ARG A 340 -12.87 -13.27 28.12
N ALA A 341 -14.10 -13.81 28.19
CA ALA A 341 -14.87 -13.94 29.44
C ALA A 341 -14.16 -14.82 30.48
N TRP A 342 -13.37 -15.78 30.02
CA TRP A 342 -12.53 -16.65 30.87
C TRP A 342 -11.15 -16.04 31.20
N GLY A 343 -10.89 -14.80 30.80
CA GLY A 343 -9.61 -14.14 31.04
C GLY A 343 -8.47 -14.61 30.14
N THR A 344 -8.79 -15.36 29.08
CA THR A 344 -7.79 -15.81 28.10
C THR A 344 -7.51 -14.67 27.11
N ALA A 345 -6.24 -14.42 26.82
CA ALA A 345 -5.84 -13.47 25.79
C ALA A 345 -6.38 -13.90 24.40
N GLY A 346 -6.72 -12.92 23.57
CA GLY A 346 -7.04 -13.18 22.17
C GLY A 346 -5.88 -13.80 21.41
N GLY A 347 -6.18 -14.57 20.41
CA GLY A 347 -5.23 -15.22 19.52
C GLY A 347 -4.99 -14.47 18.21
N TRP A 348 -4.35 -15.19 17.31
CA TRP A 348 -4.14 -14.79 15.93
C TRP A 348 -4.73 -15.88 15.02
N TYR A 349 -5.49 -15.46 14.04
CA TYR A 349 -5.82 -16.28 12.89
C TYR A 349 -4.68 -16.19 11.89
N GLU A 350 -4.02 -17.31 11.63
CA GLU A 350 -2.85 -17.43 10.75
C GLU A 350 -3.15 -18.51 9.70
N PRO A 351 -3.70 -18.13 8.53
CA PRO A 351 -4.01 -19.10 7.49
C PRO A 351 -2.74 -19.66 6.85
N VAL A 352 -2.82 -20.87 6.34
CA VAL A 352 -1.75 -21.44 5.52
C VAL A 352 -1.56 -20.61 4.27
N PRO A 353 -0.32 -20.23 3.91
CA PRO A 353 -0.03 -19.53 2.67
C PRO A 353 -0.66 -20.22 1.46
N ARG A 354 -1.28 -19.43 0.58
CA ARG A 354 -1.92 -19.97 -0.63
C ARG A 354 -0.85 -20.23 -1.69
N LYS A 355 -0.88 -21.43 -2.28
CA LYS A 355 -0.04 -21.75 -3.43
C LYS A 355 -0.61 -21.09 -4.69
N TRP A 356 0.16 -20.19 -5.30
CA TRP A 356 -0.16 -19.54 -6.56
C TRP A 356 0.52 -20.25 -7.72
N LYS A 357 -0.15 -20.31 -8.87
CA LYS A 357 0.34 -21.04 -10.04
C LYS A 357 1.15 -20.14 -10.97
N ALA A 358 2.27 -20.66 -11.44
CA ALA A 358 2.90 -20.12 -12.65
C ALA A 358 1.91 -20.23 -13.82
N ARG A 359 1.90 -19.23 -14.68
CA ARG A 359 0.94 -19.17 -15.79
C ARG A 359 1.53 -19.72 -17.09
N PRO A 360 0.73 -20.42 -17.92
CA PRO A 360 1.21 -20.93 -19.20
C PRO A 360 1.73 -19.80 -20.09
N GLY A 361 2.93 -19.97 -20.64
CA GLY A 361 3.54 -18.96 -21.50
C GLY A 361 4.19 -17.79 -20.75
N ALA A 362 4.50 -17.96 -19.46
CA ALA A 362 5.24 -16.98 -18.67
C ALA A 362 6.59 -16.60 -19.28
N ALA A 363 7.10 -15.42 -18.92
CA ALA A 363 8.43 -14.93 -19.28
C ALA A 363 9.51 -15.36 -18.27
N GLY A 364 9.36 -16.53 -17.64
CA GLY A 364 10.18 -17.00 -16.53
C GLY A 364 11.68 -17.07 -16.81
N SER A 365 12.05 -17.31 -18.05
CA SER A 365 13.46 -17.40 -18.44
C SER A 365 14.11 -16.04 -18.75
N VAL A 366 13.36 -14.96 -18.92
CA VAL A 366 13.91 -13.63 -19.27
C VAL A 366 14.46 -12.95 -18.01
N PRO A 367 15.69 -12.41 -18.00
CA PRO A 367 16.19 -11.60 -16.89
C PRO A 367 15.29 -10.40 -16.59
N VAL A 368 14.98 -10.16 -15.31
CA VAL A 368 14.15 -9.03 -14.88
C VAL A 368 14.84 -8.25 -13.79
N VAL A 369 14.81 -6.93 -13.91
CA VAL A 369 15.11 -5.99 -12.83
C VAL A 369 13.83 -5.26 -12.45
N LEU A 370 13.50 -5.28 -11.16
CA LEU A 370 12.39 -4.55 -10.58
C LEU A 370 12.88 -3.22 -10.00
N LEU A 371 12.25 -2.11 -10.40
CA LEU A 371 12.51 -0.80 -9.82
C LEU A 371 11.47 -0.50 -8.73
N THR A 372 11.95 -0.19 -7.53
CA THR A 372 11.12 0.12 -6.36
C THR A 372 11.42 1.49 -5.75
N GLY A 373 10.50 2.00 -4.97
CA GLY A 373 10.64 3.24 -4.22
C GLY A 373 9.61 3.37 -3.11
N PRO A 374 9.64 4.47 -2.32
CA PRO A 374 8.76 4.64 -1.17
C PRO A 374 7.25 4.69 -1.49
N ARG A 375 6.86 4.92 -2.76
CA ARG A 375 5.46 4.80 -3.21
C ARG A 375 5.06 3.38 -3.55
N SER A 376 5.99 2.45 -3.70
CA SER A 376 5.68 1.02 -3.87
C SER A 376 5.06 0.51 -2.58
N LEU A 377 3.72 0.51 -2.47
CA LEU A 377 3.01 0.31 -1.20
C LEU A 377 1.96 -0.81 -1.31
N SER A 378 1.57 -1.42 -0.20
CA SER A 378 0.45 -2.34 -0.08
C SER A 378 0.64 -3.60 -0.96
N ALA A 379 -0.25 -3.89 -1.89
CA ALA A 379 -0.10 -5.02 -2.82
C ALA A 379 1.23 -4.96 -3.60
N THR A 380 1.81 -3.77 -3.77
CA THR A 380 3.13 -3.61 -4.41
C THR A 380 4.28 -3.96 -3.46
N ASP A 381 4.15 -3.71 -2.15
CA ASP A 381 5.08 -4.26 -1.16
C ASP A 381 5.10 -5.79 -1.23
N VAL A 382 3.91 -6.40 -1.22
CA VAL A 382 3.73 -7.86 -1.32
C VAL A 382 4.27 -8.41 -2.64
N PHE A 383 4.04 -7.69 -3.75
CA PHE A 383 4.62 -8.02 -5.06
C PHE A 383 6.16 -8.08 -5.01
N ALA A 384 6.79 -7.05 -4.46
CA ALA A 384 8.24 -6.98 -4.34
C ALA A 384 8.80 -8.04 -3.38
N GLU A 385 8.09 -8.34 -2.29
CA GLU A 385 8.44 -9.41 -1.35
C GLU A 385 8.45 -10.77 -2.02
N VAL A 386 7.37 -11.14 -2.72
CA VAL A 386 7.30 -12.41 -3.45
C VAL A 386 8.35 -12.46 -4.56
N PHE A 387 8.50 -11.39 -5.34
CA PHE A 387 9.50 -11.28 -6.39
C PHE A 387 10.92 -11.59 -5.86
N LYS A 388 11.25 -11.05 -4.69
CA LYS A 388 12.52 -11.29 -4.00
C LYS A 388 12.63 -12.73 -3.46
N ALA A 389 11.58 -13.21 -2.79
CA ALA A 389 11.57 -14.53 -2.15
C ALA A 389 11.73 -15.67 -3.15
N ILE A 390 11.14 -15.57 -4.34
CA ILE A 390 11.29 -16.60 -5.39
C ILE A 390 12.57 -16.42 -6.22
N GLY A 391 13.38 -15.41 -5.93
CA GLY A 391 14.61 -15.12 -6.68
C GLY A 391 14.34 -14.75 -8.14
N ARG A 392 13.20 -14.08 -8.43
CA ARG A 392 12.78 -13.82 -9.82
C ARG A 392 13.75 -12.91 -10.58
N GLY A 393 14.44 -12.06 -9.90
CA GLY A 393 15.39 -11.11 -10.49
C GLY A 393 16.06 -10.25 -9.42
N ARG A 394 16.50 -9.07 -9.80
CA ARG A 394 17.15 -8.10 -8.89
C ARG A 394 16.24 -6.91 -8.67
N ILE A 395 16.24 -6.37 -7.47
CA ILE A 395 15.51 -5.17 -7.09
C ILE A 395 16.50 -4.00 -7.00
N VAL A 396 16.18 -2.90 -7.67
CA VAL A 396 17.02 -1.68 -7.74
C VAL A 396 16.19 -0.45 -7.38
N GLY A 397 16.75 0.46 -6.62
CA GLY A 397 16.10 1.70 -6.22
C GLY A 397 16.11 1.94 -4.73
N GLU A 398 15.01 2.42 -4.17
CA GLU A 398 14.83 2.64 -2.74
C GLU A 398 13.92 1.56 -2.14
N PRO A 399 13.94 1.35 -0.80
CA PRO A 399 12.99 0.44 -0.14
C PRO A 399 11.55 0.81 -0.47
N THR A 400 10.69 -0.21 -0.52
CA THR A 400 9.25 -0.02 -0.69
C THR A 400 8.62 0.69 0.53
N GLY A 401 7.36 1.08 0.44
CA GLY A 401 6.67 1.85 1.48
C GLY A 401 6.49 1.14 2.82
N GLY A 402 6.52 -0.19 2.81
CA GLY A 402 6.47 -1.02 4.02
C GLY A 402 5.14 -0.98 4.75
N GLY A 403 4.03 -0.93 4.02
CA GLY A 403 2.69 -0.88 4.58
C GLY A 403 1.71 -1.79 3.87
N THR A 404 1.31 -2.89 4.51
CA THR A 404 0.20 -3.76 4.09
C THR A 404 -0.93 -3.70 5.11
N GLY A 405 -2.14 -4.17 4.82
CA GLY A 405 -3.16 -4.03 5.85
C GLY A 405 -4.54 -4.60 5.62
N ASP A 406 -4.96 -4.94 4.40
CA ASP A 406 -6.34 -5.42 4.11
C ASP A 406 -7.40 -4.63 4.89
N PRO A 407 -7.58 -3.34 4.61
CA PRO A 407 -8.30 -2.46 5.53
C PRO A 407 -9.81 -2.72 5.52
N LEU A 408 -10.38 -2.85 6.72
CA LEU A 408 -11.82 -2.78 6.94
C LEU A 408 -12.28 -1.33 6.77
N SER A 409 -13.18 -1.08 5.83
CA SER A 409 -13.78 0.25 5.61
C SER A 409 -15.17 0.33 6.20
N PHE A 410 -15.52 1.46 6.80
CA PHE A 410 -16.83 1.72 7.39
C PHE A 410 -17.22 3.19 7.31
N MET A 411 -18.53 3.46 7.34
CA MET A 411 -19.05 4.82 7.31
C MET A 411 -18.99 5.47 8.70
N LEU A 412 -18.82 6.78 8.71
CA LEU A 412 -18.90 7.63 9.89
C LEU A 412 -20.05 8.64 9.74
N PRO A 413 -20.66 9.11 10.83
CA PRO A 413 -21.73 10.10 10.76
C PRO A 413 -21.29 11.39 10.06
N GLY A 414 -22.18 11.97 9.27
CA GLY A 414 -21.92 13.18 8.49
C GLY A 414 -21.36 12.94 7.10
N GLY A 415 -21.48 11.70 6.58
CA GLY A 415 -21.18 11.36 5.17
C GLY A 415 -19.75 10.95 4.88
N GLY A 416 -18.85 10.98 5.85
CA GLY A 416 -17.48 10.51 5.67
C GLY A 416 -17.30 9.03 5.98
N ALA A 417 -16.06 8.55 5.91
CA ALA A 417 -15.72 7.15 6.11
C ALA A 417 -14.39 7.01 6.88
N ALA A 418 -14.13 5.81 7.35
CA ALA A 418 -12.81 5.43 7.86
C ALA A 418 -12.43 4.04 7.35
N ARG A 419 -11.15 3.75 7.46
CA ARG A 419 -10.62 2.40 7.31
C ARG A 419 -9.62 2.09 8.43
N VAL A 420 -9.53 0.82 8.78
CA VAL A 420 -8.59 0.31 9.78
C VAL A 420 -7.91 -0.92 9.20
N ALA A 421 -6.60 -0.99 9.28
CA ALA A 421 -5.87 -2.20 8.90
C ALA A 421 -6.33 -3.39 9.74
N THR A 422 -6.53 -4.56 9.12
CA THR A 422 -6.99 -5.78 9.79
C THR A 422 -5.98 -6.92 9.72
N SER A 423 -5.09 -6.90 8.72
CA SER A 423 -4.05 -7.90 8.59
C SER A 423 -2.69 -7.34 9.02
N GLY A 424 -1.89 -8.21 9.58
CA GLY A 424 -0.50 -7.99 9.90
C GLY A 424 0.33 -9.16 9.41
N GLU A 425 1.62 -8.96 9.36
CA GLU A 425 2.59 -9.99 9.05
C GLU A 425 3.13 -10.60 10.36
N GLY A 426 3.84 -11.70 10.24
CA GLY A 426 4.62 -12.25 11.34
C GLY A 426 5.76 -11.30 11.77
N PRO A 427 6.58 -11.71 12.76
CA PRO A 427 7.66 -10.88 13.28
C PRO A 427 8.69 -10.44 12.24
N ASP A 428 8.89 -11.24 11.20
CA ASP A 428 9.88 -11.03 10.13
C ASP A 428 9.30 -10.35 8.88
N GLY A 429 8.08 -9.80 8.96
CA GLY A 429 7.38 -9.19 7.84
C GLY A 429 7.95 -7.83 7.42
N ILE A 430 7.54 -7.38 6.24
CA ILE A 430 8.03 -6.14 5.61
C ILE A 430 7.41 -4.86 6.19
N VAL A 431 6.35 -4.97 6.99
CA VAL A 431 5.65 -3.80 7.55
C VAL A 431 6.57 -2.99 8.46
N GLY A 432 6.71 -1.72 8.13
CA GLY A 432 7.56 -0.77 8.86
C GLY A 432 9.03 -0.77 8.45
N VAL A 433 9.40 -1.61 7.49
CA VAL A 433 10.75 -1.66 6.91
C VAL A 433 10.71 -1.50 5.40
N GLY A 434 9.72 -2.11 4.75
CA GLY A 434 9.64 -2.27 3.30
C GLY A 434 10.58 -3.35 2.77
N VAL A 435 10.45 -3.66 1.50
CA VAL A 435 11.38 -4.55 0.79
C VAL A 435 12.64 -3.79 0.45
N VAL A 436 13.75 -4.18 1.09
CA VAL A 436 15.05 -3.56 0.83
C VAL A 436 15.57 -4.03 -0.54
N PRO A 437 15.95 -3.11 -1.47
CA PRO A 437 16.45 -3.47 -2.78
C PRO A 437 17.83 -4.14 -2.68
N ASP A 438 18.19 -4.89 -3.72
CA ASP A 438 19.51 -5.51 -3.86
C ASP A 438 20.59 -4.49 -4.22
N VAL A 439 20.18 -3.44 -4.94
CA VAL A 439 21.01 -2.30 -5.32
C VAL A 439 20.31 -1.01 -4.87
N LEU A 440 20.79 -0.46 -3.78
CA LEU A 440 20.24 0.80 -3.25
C LEU A 440 20.67 1.98 -4.11
N VAL A 441 19.71 2.69 -4.68
CA VAL A 441 19.93 3.91 -5.46
C VAL A 441 18.98 5.00 -4.96
N LYS A 442 19.50 5.97 -4.25
CA LYS A 442 18.73 7.12 -3.79
C LYS A 442 18.62 8.18 -4.88
N ARG A 443 17.44 8.79 -5.00
CA ARG A 443 17.28 9.96 -5.87
C ARG A 443 17.96 11.16 -5.25
N THR A 444 18.76 11.88 -6.05
CA THR A 444 19.38 13.15 -5.62
C THR A 444 18.67 14.34 -6.25
N ALA A 445 18.70 15.49 -5.57
CA ALA A 445 18.17 16.73 -6.11
C ALA A 445 18.91 17.15 -7.39
N GLY A 446 20.22 16.89 -7.47
CA GLY A 446 21.02 17.17 -8.66
C GLY A 446 20.59 16.33 -9.87
N ASP A 447 20.30 15.03 -9.68
CA ASP A 447 19.80 14.18 -10.76
C ASP A 447 18.40 14.62 -11.18
N TYR A 448 17.54 14.89 -10.22
CA TYR A 448 16.17 15.32 -10.48
C TYR A 448 16.11 16.62 -11.30
N ILE A 449 16.86 17.65 -10.87
CA ILE A 449 16.93 18.93 -11.58
C ILE A 449 17.50 18.74 -13.00
N ALA A 450 18.45 17.83 -13.16
CA ALA A 450 19.05 17.50 -14.45
C ALA A 450 18.21 16.55 -15.33
N GLY A 451 17.03 16.11 -14.85
CA GLY A 451 16.16 15.17 -15.56
C GLY A 451 16.76 13.77 -15.71
N ARG A 452 17.67 13.37 -14.82
CA ARG A 452 18.30 12.05 -14.85
C ARG A 452 17.55 11.09 -13.91
N ASP A 453 17.28 9.88 -14.41
CA ASP A 453 16.74 8.77 -13.64
C ASP A 453 17.87 7.80 -13.25
N ALA A 454 18.48 8.06 -12.10
CA ALA A 454 19.60 7.27 -11.59
C ALA A 454 19.20 5.82 -11.31
N ALA A 455 17.99 5.57 -10.81
CA ALA A 455 17.49 4.21 -10.54
C ALA A 455 17.27 3.42 -11.83
N LEU A 456 16.69 4.03 -12.86
CA LEU A 456 16.55 3.39 -14.17
C LEU A 456 17.92 3.11 -14.81
N ALA A 457 18.84 4.06 -14.72
CA ALA A 457 20.19 3.88 -15.26
C ALA A 457 20.92 2.72 -14.55
N ALA A 458 20.84 2.64 -13.23
CA ALA A 458 21.41 1.53 -12.45
C ALA A 458 20.70 0.20 -12.75
N GLY A 459 19.37 0.23 -12.91
CA GLY A 459 18.59 -0.95 -13.28
C GLY A 459 19.00 -1.51 -14.65
N ILE A 460 19.22 -0.64 -15.64
CA ILE A 460 19.72 -1.05 -16.97
C ILE A 460 21.13 -1.65 -16.86
N ALA A 461 22.01 -1.06 -16.05
CA ALA A 461 23.36 -1.58 -15.85
C ALA A 461 23.32 -2.98 -15.19
N GLU A 462 22.51 -3.15 -14.15
CA GLU A 462 22.32 -4.44 -13.48
C GLU A 462 21.71 -5.50 -14.41
N LEU A 463 20.69 -5.12 -15.19
CA LEU A 463 20.08 -6.02 -16.17
C LEU A 463 21.10 -6.49 -17.23
N ARG A 464 21.93 -5.59 -17.73
CA ARG A 464 23.01 -5.94 -18.68
C ARG A 464 23.99 -6.91 -18.06
N ARG A 465 24.34 -6.73 -16.78
CA ARG A 465 25.20 -7.67 -16.05
C ARG A 465 24.55 -9.07 -16.00
N MET A 466 23.27 -9.16 -15.66
CA MET A 466 22.52 -10.43 -15.61
C MET A 466 22.45 -11.11 -16.98
N ILE A 467 22.23 -10.35 -18.06
CA ILE A 467 22.22 -10.87 -19.43
C ILE A 467 23.60 -11.43 -19.82
N ALA A 468 24.68 -10.71 -19.50
CA ALA A 468 26.04 -11.14 -19.79
C ALA A 468 26.41 -12.42 -19.03
N GLU A 469 26.05 -12.53 -17.76
CA GLU A 469 26.27 -13.73 -16.95
C GLU A 469 25.54 -14.95 -17.54
N ARG A 470 24.29 -14.76 -17.99
CA ARG A 470 23.51 -15.81 -18.64
C ARG A 470 24.13 -16.32 -19.90
N HIS A 471 24.76 -15.45 -20.71
CA HIS A 471 25.38 -15.82 -21.99
C HIS A 471 26.85 -16.26 -21.88
N GLY A 472 27.40 -16.33 -20.62
CA GLY A 472 28.78 -16.76 -20.40
C GLY A 472 29.84 -15.80 -20.96
N ALA A 473 29.44 -14.58 -21.34
CA ALA A 473 30.33 -13.58 -21.91
C ALA A 473 30.92 -12.66 -20.81
N SER A 474 32.25 -12.71 -20.62
CA SER A 474 32.93 -11.70 -19.83
C SER A 474 32.84 -10.36 -20.57
N TRP A 475 32.15 -9.40 -19.98
CA TRP A 475 31.96 -8.03 -20.49
C TRP A 475 33.27 -7.21 -20.47
N ARG A 476 34.26 -7.60 -21.27
CA ARG A 476 35.39 -6.70 -21.57
C ARG A 476 35.18 -6.18 -23.00
N GLY A 477 34.43 -5.09 -23.14
CA GLY A 477 34.45 -4.45 -24.45
C GLY A 477 33.24 -3.65 -24.94
N LEU A 478 32.36 -3.13 -24.05
CA LEU A 478 31.36 -2.16 -24.49
C LEU A 478 31.42 -0.89 -23.64
N THR A 479 32.53 -0.16 -23.79
CA THR A 479 32.56 1.27 -23.56
C THR A 479 31.93 1.95 -24.77
N SER A 480 30.63 2.16 -24.75
CA SER A 480 29.99 3.10 -25.66
C SER A 480 30.38 4.51 -25.28
N PRO A 481 30.75 5.34 -26.24
CA PRO A 481 31.10 6.73 -25.98
C PRO A 481 29.85 7.45 -25.42
N ILE A 482 30.04 8.12 -24.29
CA ILE A 482 29.13 9.12 -23.77
C ILE A 482 28.83 10.08 -24.92
N LEU A 483 27.57 10.15 -25.34
CA LEU A 483 27.10 11.16 -26.29
C LEU A 483 27.48 12.54 -25.74
N ARG A 484 28.50 13.15 -26.35
CA ARG A 484 28.78 14.57 -26.15
C ARG A 484 27.62 15.36 -26.75
N PRO A 485 27.10 16.38 -26.09
CA PRO A 485 26.13 17.27 -26.71
C PRO A 485 26.76 17.89 -27.98
N SER A 486 26.05 17.79 -29.09
CA SER A 486 26.41 18.46 -30.32
C SER A 486 26.33 19.97 -30.10
N THR A 487 27.47 20.63 -30.07
CA THR A 487 27.55 22.08 -30.25
C THR A 487 27.30 22.36 -31.72
N THR A 488 26.10 22.71 -32.08
CA THR A 488 25.79 23.37 -33.34
C THR A 488 26.12 24.86 -33.16
N THR A 489 27.25 25.27 -33.67
CA THR A 489 27.52 26.68 -33.96
C THR A 489 26.72 27.01 -35.21
N HIS A 490 25.82 27.99 -35.09
CA HIS A 490 25.27 28.71 -36.24
C HIS A 490 26.12 29.92 -36.48
N ASP A 491 26.77 29.97 -37.63
CA ASP A 491 27.16 31.19 -38.35
C ASP A 491 25.93 31.85 -38.98
#